data_94fe610cf8a079b6026002df42742744
#
_entry.id   94fe610cf8a079b6026002df42742744
#
_cell.length_a   1.000
_cell.length_b   1.000
_cell.length_c   1.000
_cell.angle_alpha   90.00
_cell.angle_beta   90.00
_cell.angle_gamma   90.00
#
_symmetry.space_group_name_H-M   'P 1'
#
loop_
_entity.id
_entity.type
_entity.pdbx_description
1 polymer ?
#
loop_
_entity_poly.entity_id
_entity_poly.type
_entity_poly.pdbx_seq_one_letter_code
_entity_poly.pdbx_strand_id
1 'polypeptide(L)'
;MYKIAVCDDEERSVSEVKNIIEEWDSSIEVVCFSSGEKLAENYEGYEAVFLDIDMKGMNGIETGKAIRRLDKDTKIVYLTAYRDYVAGAFGVHAFQYLLKPVNKKAVTGVLEEIFRYMRNREKRIIVDFHTVDGVVCLPVSDIYFFEYENRRVRIVTESEEYYMVERITNVAKRMEVYGFSMPHQSFVVNMLHVKNVKSQQIIMDNKMELPLSQKKQKTWKQELMTYLSGRLEGR
;
A
#
# COMPACT_ATOMS: atom_id res chain seq x y z
N MET A 1 0.17 16.58 11.28
CA MET A 1 1.43 16.35 12.02
C MET A 1 1.54 14.85 12.15
N TYR A 2 2.62 14.25 11.67
CA TYR A 2 2.80 12.81 11.72
C TYR A 2 3.28 12.38 13.11
N LYS A 3 2.77 11.24 13.59
CA LYS A 3 3.14 10.67 14.89
C LYS A 3 3.77 9.29 14.71
N ILE A 4 4.94 9.08 15.29
CA ILE A 4 5.64 7.79 15.30
C ILE A 4 5.86 7.36 16.74
N ALA A 5 5.50 6.10 17.05
CA ALA A 5 5.82 5.51 18.34
C ALA A 5 7.15 4.74 18.29
N VAL A 6 7.91 4.82 19.37
CA VAL A 6 9.10 3.99 19.61
C VAL A 6 8.91 3.28 20.95
N CYS A 7 8.97 1.95 20.95
CA CYS A 7 8.74 1.13 22.12
C CYS A 7 9.89 0.11 22.31
N ASP A 8 10.61 0.23 23.42
CA ASP A 8 11.71 -0.61 23.80
C ASP A 8 11.90 -0.48 25.33
N ASP A 9 12.23 -1.54 26.06
CA ASP A 9 12.50 -1.47 27.50
C ASP A 9 13.92 -0.95 27.83
N GLU A 10 14.79 -0.81 26.81
CA GLU A 10 16.07 -0.17 26.89
C GLU A 10 16.00 1.32 26.50
N GLU A 11 16.09 2.22 27.46
CA GLU A 11 16.02 3.69 27.24
C GLU A 11 17.03 4.19 26.19
N ARG A 12 18.20 3.56 26.12
CA ARG A 12 19.25 3.90 25.13
C ARG A 12 18.76 3.61 23.71
N SER A 13 18.18 2.44 23.48
CA SER A 13 17.62 2.04 22.18
C SER A 13 16.50 2.99 21.74
N VAL A 14 15.60 3.34 22.66
CA VAL A 14 14.53 4.33 22.41
C VAL A 14 15.14 5.66 21.96
N SER A 15 16.14 6.17 22.72
CA SER A 15 16.78 7.45 22.43
C SER A 15 17.51 7.46 21.09
N GLU A 16 18.20 6.36 20.73
CA GLU A 16 18.89 6.23 19.44
C GLU A 16 17.91 6.32 18.26
N VAL A 17 16.81 5.55 18.30
CA VAL A 17 15.79 5.57 17.23
C VAL A 17 15.09 6.90 17.16
N LYS A 18 14.70 7.49 18.31
CA LYS A 18 14.08 8.80 18.39
C LYS A 18 14.95 9.87 17.74
N ASN A 19 16.24 9.95 18.12
CA ASN A 19 17.16 10.94 17.57
C ASN A 19 17.28 10.82 16.05
N ILE A 20 17.35 9.60 15.51
CA ILE A 20 17.42 9.37 14.06
C ILE A 20 16.15 9.89 13.36
N ILE A 21 14.96 9.65 13.95
CA ILE A 21 13.69 10.12 13.38
C ILE A 21 13.63 11.65 13.39
N GLU A 22 13.95 12.27 14.52
CA GLU A 22 13.94 13.74 14.68
C GLU A 22 14.98 14.45 13.80
N GLU A 23 16.15 13.83 13.59
CA GLU A 23 17.16 14.33 12.64
C GLU A 23 16.72 14.18 11.18
N TRP A 24 15.93 13.17 10.86
CA TRP A 24 15.40 12.95 9.51
C TRP A 24 14.29 13.94 9.15
N ASP A 25 13.35 14.18 10.07
CA ASP A 25 12.30 15.19 9.93
C ASP A 25 11.82 15.66 11.31
N SER A 26 12.20 16.86 11.69
CA SER A 26 11.86 17.48 12.98
C SER A 26 10.37 17.84 13.14
N SER A 27 9.57 17.72 12.10
CA SER A 27 8.11 17.93 12.15
C SER A 27 7.34 16.70 12.66
N ILE A 28 8.02 15.55 12.80
CA ILE A 28 7.43 14.30 13.29
C ILE A 28 7.39 14.34 14.83
N GLU A 29 6.22 14.07 15.39
CA GLU A 29 6.08 13.85 16.83
C GLU A 29 6.49 12.40 17.15
N VAL A 30 7.55 12.23 17.96
CA VAL A 30 8.01 10.92 18.40
C VAL A 30 7.55 10.65 19.83
N VAL A 31 6.67 9.66 19.98
CA VAL A 31 6.15 9.22 21.29
C VAL A 31 6.89 7.96 21.74
N CYS A 32 7.47 7.99 22.95
CA CYS A 32 8.30 6.91 23.45
C CYS A 32 7.60 6.09 24.54
N PHE A 33 7.72 4.78 24.46
CA PHE A 33 7.16 3.82 25.42
C PHE A 33 8.27 2.90 25.93
N SER A 34 8.22 2.60 27.23
CA SER A 34 9.17 1.70 27.88
C SER A 34 8.62 0.26 28.07
N SER A 35 7.42 -0.02 27.56
CA SER A 35 6.85 -1.39 27.58
C SER A 35 5.69 -1.53 26.61
N GLY A 36 5.42 -2.77 26.19
CA GLY A 36 4.33 -3.09 25.29
C GLY A 36 2.95 -2.79 25.86
N GLU A 37 2.77 -3.01 27.18
CA GLU A 37 1.52 -2.70 27.90
C GLU A 37 1.19 -1.21 27.80
N LYS A 38 2.16 -0.34 28.09
CA LYS A 38 1.97 1.11 28.04
C LYS A 38 1.60 1.59 26.63
N LEU A 39 2.24 1.03 25.61
CA LEU A 39 1.93 1.35 24.23
C LEU A 39 0.51 0.89 23.86
N ALA A 40 0.12 -0.33 24.26
CA ALA A 40 -1.21 -0.86 23.96
C ALA A 40 -2.34 -0.12 24.69
N GLU A 41 -2.14 0.25 25.97
CA GLU A 41 -3.10 0.98 26.77
C GLU A 41 -3.28 2.43 26.32
N ASN A 42 -2.22 3.07 25.81
CA ASN A 42 -2.22 4.49 25.39
C ASN A 42 -2.12 4.62 23.87
N TYR A 43 -2.63 3.67 23.12
CA TYR A 43 -2.59 3.71 21.67
C TYR A 43 -3.52 4.80 21.11
N GLU A 44 -2.96 5.81 20.47
CA GLU A 44 -3.70 6.96 19.91
C GLU A 44 -3.80 6.94 18.37
N GLY A 45 -3.20 5.93 17.72
CA GLY A 45 -3.00 5.91 16.27
C GLY A 45 -1.66 6.54 15.88
N TYR A 46 -0.82 5.75 15.22
CA TYR A 46 0.51 6.16 14.76
C TYR A 46 0.69 5.75 13.30
N GLU A 47 1.38 6.58 12.52
CA GLU A 47 1.76 6.23 11.15
C GLU A 47 2.72 5.03 11.14
N ALA A 48 3.63 5.00 12.12
CA ALA A 48 4.52 3.86 12.33
C ALA A 48 4.80 3.62 13.80
N VAL A 49 5.13 2.37 14.10
CA VAL A 49 5.60 1.94 15.43
C VAL A 49 6.91 1.18 15.24
N PHE A 50 8.00 1.71 15.80
CA PHE A 50 9.26 0.98 15.96
C PHE A 50 9.18 0.22 17.28
N LEU A 51 9.21 -1.10 17.23
CA LEU A 51 8.82 -1.96 18.34
C LEU A 51 9.87 -3.03 18.58
N ASP A 52 10.51 -2.99 19.73
CA ASP A 52 11.39 -4.09 20.12
C ASP A 52 10.61 -5.38 20.32
N ILE A 53 11.19 -6.50 19.89
CA ILE A 53 10.59 -7.82 20.08
C ILE A 53 10.82 -8.31 21.50
N ASP A 54 11.99 -8.07 22.07
CA ASP A 54 12.50 -8.77 23.25
C ASP A 54 12.37 -7.89 24.51
N MET A 55 11.14 -7.56 24.87
CA MET A 55 10.82 -6.76 26.05
C MET A 55 10.32 -7.61 27.21
N LYS A 56 10.55 -7.13 28.42
CA LYS A 56 9.97 -7.73 29.64
C LYS A 56 8.46 -7.48 29.68
N GLY A 57 7.71 -8.48 30.18
CA GLY A 57 6.25 -8.42 30.22
C GLY A 57 5.64 -8.74 28.87
N MET A 58 4.82 -7.85 28.32
CA MET A 58 4.25 -7.99 26.99
C MET A 58 5.34 -7.77 25.93
N ASN A 59 5.75 -8.85 25.26
CA ASN A 59 6.75 -8.77 24.20
C ASN A 59 6.25 -8.05 22.96
N GLY A 60 7.16 -7.70 22.03
CA GLY A 60 6.80 -6.93 20.84
C GLY A 60 5.82 -7.62 19.90
N ILE A 61 5.83 -8.96 19.81
CA ILE A 61 4.88 -9.70 18.97
C ILE A 61 3.47 -9.63 19.56
N GLU A 62 3.32 -9.75 20.88
CA GLU A 62 2.04 -9.61 21.57
C GLU A 62 1.51 -8.19 21.48
N THR A 63 2.39 -7.20 21.66
CA THR A 63 2.10 -5.78 21.48
C THR A 63 1.62 -5.48 20.06
N GLY A 64 2.33 -5.99 19.04
CA GLY A 64 1.92 -5.85 17.64
C GLY A 64 0.56 -6.47 17.34
N LYS A 65 0.24 -7.63 17.94
CA LYS A 65 -1.09 -8.23 17.85
C LYS A 65 -2.17 -7.38 18.51
N ALA A 66 -1.86 -6.76 19.65
CA ALA A 66 -2.80 -5.84 20.31
C ALA A 66 -3.06 -4.61 19.44
N ILE A 67 -2.02 -4.00 18.87
CA ILE A 67 -2.14 -2.87 17.94
C ILE A 67 -2.98 -3.26 16.73
N ARG A 68 -2.76 -4.43 16.11
CA ARG A 68 -3.51 -4.88 14.91
C ARG A 68 -5.01 -5.07 15.14
N ARG A 69 -5.44 -5.29 16.38
CA ARG A 69 -6.88 -5.32 16.73
C ARG A 69 -7.50 -3.93 16.74
N LEU A 70 -6.71 -2.90 17.03
CA LEU A 70 -7.14 -1.50 17.10
C LEU A 70 -6.95 -0.80 15.74
N ASP A 71 -5.82 -1.07 15.09
CA ASP A 71 -5.39 -0.41 13.87
C ASP A 71 -4.72 -1.40 12.91
N LYS A 72 -5.32 -1.56 11.74
CA LYS A 72 -4.79 -2.43 10.67
C LYS A 72 -3.78 -1.73 9.77
N ASP A 73 -3.74 -0.40 9.80
CA ASP A 73 -3.03 0.44 8.83
C ASP A 73 -1.66 0.90 9.30
N THR A 74 -1.45 1.05 10.63
CA THR A 74 -0.17 1.49 11.20
C THR A 74 0.98 0.58 10.73
N LYS A 75 2.15 1.16 10.43
CA LYS A 75 3.32 0.42 9.95
C LYS A 75 4.14 -0.07 11.13
N ILE A 76 4.11 -1.37 11.42
CA ILE A 76 4.90 -1.97 12.51
C ILE A 76 6.27 -2.36 11.98
N VAL A 77 7.31 -1.73 12.53
CA VAL A 77 8.72 -2.02 12.25
C VAL A 77 9.31 -2.68 13.47
N TYR A 78 9.64 -3.96 13.38
CA TYR A 78 10.23 -4.67 14.49
C TYR A 78 11.73 -4.41 14.60
N LEU A 79 12.19 -4.15 15.82
CA LEU A 79 13.59 -4.13 16.21
C LEU A 79 13.93 -5.48 16.84
N THR A 80 15.03 -6.13 16.47
CA THR A 80 15.38 -7.45 17.01
C THR A 80 16.89 -7.69 16.98
N ALA A 81 17.39 -8.39 18.01
CA ALA A 81 18.75 -8.88 18.04
C ALA A 81 18.95 -10.18 17.24
N TYR A 82 17.87 -10.86 16.84
CA TYR A 82 17.90 -12.20 16.26
C TYR A 82 17.44 -12.24 14.81
N ARG A 83 18.23 -12.90 13.96
CA ARG A 83 17.89 -13.09 12.53
C ARG A 83 16.73 -14.08 12.29
N ASP A 84 16.49 -14.98 13.24
CA ASP A 84 15.54 -16.11 13.07
C ASP A 84 14.08 -15.77 13.49
N TYR A 85 13.83 -14.61 14.10
CA TYR A 85 12.47 -14.22 14.49
C TYR A 85 11.55 -13.87 13.31
N VAL A 86 12.12 -13.74 12.10
CA VAL A 86 11.34 -13.52 10.85
C VAL A 86 10.33 -14.67 10.60
N ALA A 87 10.58 -15.88 11.10
CA ALA A 87 9.70 -17.04 10.91
C ALA A 87 8.53 -17.13 11.91
N GLY A 88 8.60 -16.47 13.07
CA GLY A 88 7.59 -16.55 14.14
C GLY A 88 6.49 -15.48 14.10
N ALA A 89 6.65 -14.44 13.30
CA ALA A 89 5.75 -13.30 13.25
C ALA A 89 4.62 -13.42 12.21
N PHE A 90 4.30 -14.65 11.78
CA PHE A 90 3.14 -14.94 10.93
C PHE A 90 1.84 -14.56 11.66
N GLY A 91 1.28 -13.41 11.36
CA GLY A 91 -0.01 -12.95 11.89
C GLY A 91 -0.08 -11.47 12.28
N VAL A 92 1.04 -10.75 12.32
CA VAL A 92 1.05 -9.32 12.68
C VAL A 92 1.18 -8.40 11.46
N HIS A 93 1.46 -8.92 10.28
CA HIS A 93 1.74 -8.14 9.07
C HIS A 93 2.73 -6.99 9.36
N ALA A 94 3.96 -7.37 9.78
CA ALA A 94 5.04 -6.41 9.96
C ALA A 94 5.34 -5.70 8.65
N PHE A 95 5.59 -4.39 8.72
CA PHE A 95 6.06 -3.63 7.57
C PHE A 95 7.52 -3.97 7.26
N GLN A 96 8.36 -4.04 8.31
CA GLN A 96 9.77 -4.39 8.16
C GLN A 96 10.38 -4.89 9.49
N TYR A 97 11.56 -5.52 9.39
CA TYR A 97 12.41 -5.93 10.51
C TYR A 97 13.76 -5.26 10.40
N LEU A 98 14.23 -4.66 11.50
CA LEU A 98 15.56 -4.09 11.63
C LEU A 98 16.36 -4.84 12.70
N LEU A 99 17.58 -5.24 12.36
CA LEU A 99 18.48 -5.88 13.31
C LEU A 99 19.15 -4.84 14.21
N LYS A 100 19.17 -5.10 15.51
CA LYS A 100 19.98 -4.35 16.49
C LYS A 100 21.47 -4.73 16.35
N PRO A 101 22.43 -3.79 16.53
CA PRO A 101 22.20 -2.37 16.75
C PRO A 101 21.67 -1.70 15.48
N VAL A 102 20.60 -0.90 15.63
CA VAL A 102 20.03 -0.15 14.52
C VAL A 102 20.98 0.97 14.11
N ASN A 103 21.10 1.21 12.81
CA ASN A 103 21.90 2.29 12.29
C ASN A 103 21.03 3.32 11.56
N LYS A 104 21.57 4.54 11.45
CA LYS A 104 20.85 5.66 10.82
C LYS A 104 20.32 5.30 9.43
N LYS A 105 21.15 4.66 8.58
CA LYS A 105 20.76 4.30 7.21
C LYS A 105 19.59 3.34 7.15
N ALA A 106 19.54 2.35 8.07
CA ALA A 106 18.44 1.39 8.11
C ALA A 106 17.12 2.06 8.53
N VAL A 107 17.14 2.87 9.60
CA VAL A 107 15.96 3.60 10.08
C VAL A 107 15.46 4.60 9.04
N THR A 108 16.35 5.43 8.46
CA THR A 108 15.95 6.41 7.44
C THR A 108 15.41 5.76 6.17
N GLY A 109 15.98 4.63 5.74
CA GLY A 109 15.46 3.88 4.60
C GLY A 109 14.03 3.38 4.82
N VAL A 110 13.72 2.90 6.04
CA VAL A 110 12.36 2.49 6.40
C VAL A 110 11.42 3.69 6.46
N LEU A 111 11.85 4.82 7.03
CA LEU A 111 11.04 6.05 7.04
C LEU A 111 10.72 6.52 5.63
N GLU A 112 11.71 6.57 4.73
CA GLU A 112 11.49 6.92 3.32
C GLU A 112 10.46 6.02 2.65
N GLU A 113 10.50 4.71 2.93
CA GLU A 113 9.55 3.75 2.39
C GLU A 113 8.14 3.96 2.96
N ILE A 114 8.00 4.14 4.29
CA ILE A 114 6.73 4.44 4.96
C ILE A 114 6.11 5.72 4.38
N PHE A 115 6.87 6.82 4.32
CA PHE A 115 6.35 8.10 3.84
C PHE A 115 6.08 8.10 2.33
N ARG A 116 6.83 7.34 1.54
CA ARG A 116 6.50 7.11 0.13
C ARG A 116 5.18 6.37 -0.01
N TYR A 117 4.94 5.33 0.80
CA TYR A 117 3.68 4.58 0.83
C TYR A 117 2.52 5.49 1.23
N MET A 118 2.68 6.32 2.26
CA MET A 118 1.66 7.26 2.74
C MET A 118 1.34 8.34 1.70
N ARG A 119 2.34 8.96 1.08
CA ARG A 119 2.13 9.94 -0.01
C ARG A 119 1.38 9.34 -1.19
N ASN A 120 1.63 8.09 -1.50
CA ASN A 120 0.87 7.38 -2.53
C ASN A 120 -0.58 7.12 -2.09
N ARG A 121 -0.81 6.95 -0.79
CA ARG A 121 -2.16 6.77 -0.21
C ARG A 121 -2.93 8.09 -0.14
N GLU A 122 -2.29 9.21 0.21
CA GLU A 122 -2.90 10.56 0.20
C GLU A 122 -3.29 11.02 -1.22
N LYS A 123 -2.59 10.54 -2.24
CA LYS A 123 -2.93 10.73 -3.65
C LYS A 123 -3.98 9.75 -4.18
N ARG A 124 -4.64 8.97 -3.31
CA ARG A 124 -5.71 8.08 -3.74
C ARG A 124 -6.90 8.90 -4.26
N ILE A 125 -6.96 9.03 -5.56
CA ILE A 125 -8.13 9.58 -6.25
C ILE A 125 -9.25 8.56 -6.04
N ILE A 126 -10.32 8.98 -5.37
CA ILE A 126 -11.51 8.16 -5.16
C ILE A 126 -12.55 8.57 -6.20
N VAL A 127 -13.14 7.58 -6.85
CA VAL A 127 -14.20 7.75 -7.85
C VAL A 127 -15.43 6.96 -7.40
N ASP A 128 -16.61 7.58 -7.51
CA ASP A 128 -17.88 6.93 -7.23
C ASP A 128 -18.40 6.15 -8.44
N PHE A 129 -19.04 5.02 -8.16
CA PHE A 129 -19.69 4.19 -9.17
C PHE A 129 -21.10 3.80 -8.71
N HIS A 130 -22.08 4.03 -9.58
CA HIS A 130 -23.46 3.57 -9.37
C HIS A 130 -23.56 2.10 -9.79
N THR A 131 -23.51 1.21 -8.82
CA THR A 131 -23.61 -0.24 -9.03
C THR A 131 -25.04 -0.73 -8.89
N VAL A 132 -25.27 -2.00 -9.19
CA VAL A 132 -26.59 -2.64 -9.00
C VAL A 132 -27.02 -2.73 -7.53
N ASP A 133 -26.04 -2.69 -6.61
CA ASP A 133 -26.23 -2.83 -5.17
C ASP A 133 -26.14 -1.48 -4.42
N GLY A 134 -25.98 -0.36 -5.14
CA GLY A 134 -25.86 0.98 -4.56
C GLY A 134 -24.67 1.76 -5.09
N VAL A 135 -24.26 2.82 -4.38
CA VAL A 135 -23.11 3.63 -4.74
C VAL A 135 -21.88 3.13 -3.98
N VAL A 136 -20.79 2.87 -4.71
CA VAL A 136 -19.49 2.52 -4.13
C VAL A 136 -18.47 3.58 -4.47
N CYS A 137 -17.62 3.92 -3.51
CA CYS A 137 -16.51 4.85 -3.66
C CYS A 137 -15.21 4.04 -3.67
N LEU A 138 -14.52 3.97 -4.80
CA LEU A 138 -13.34 3.14 -4.98
C LEU A 138 -12.10 3.99 -5.26
N PRO A 139 -10.97 3.71 -4.59
CA PRO A 139 -9.70 4.27 -5.01
C PRO A 139 -9.36 3.78 -6.42
N VAL A 140 -9.01 4.71 -7.29
CA VAL A 140 -8.60 4.39 -8.67
C VAL A 140 -7.45 3.37 -8.71
N SER A 141 -6.54 3.46 -7.73
CA SER A 141 -5.41 2.53 -7.58
C SER A 141 -5.81 1.09 -7.30
N ASP A 142 -7.01 0.87 -6.77
CA ASP A 142 -7.45 -0.47 -6.36
C ASP A 142 -8.22 -1.18 -7.48
N ILE A 143 -8.56 -0.45 -8.54
CA ILE A 143 -9.29 -0.98 -9.70
C ILE A 143 -8.30 -1.52 -10.73
N TYR A 144 -8.38 -2.81 -11.02
CA TYR A 144 -7.57 -3.45 -12.06
C TYR A 144 -8.09 -3.19 -13.46
N PHE A 145 -9.38 -3.45 -13.67
CA PHE A 145 -10.01 -3.25 -14.98
C PHE A 145 -11.53 -3.25 -14.85
N PHE A 146 -12.17 -2.79 -15.92
CA PHE A 146 -13.61 -2.94 -16.16
C PHE A 146 -13.80 -3.92 -17.32
N GLU A 147 -14.79 -4.81 -17.19
CA GLU A 147 -15.14 -5.77 -18.21
C GLU A 147 -16.62 -5.68 -18.56
N TYR A 148 -16.94 -5.59 -19.86
CA TYR A 148 -18.32 -5.68 -20.32
C TYR A 148 -18.71 -7.13 -20.55
N GLU A 149 -19.58 -7.64 -19.72
CA GLU A 149 -20.15 -8.97 -19.81
C GLU A 149 -21.63 -8.98 -19.43
N ASN A 150 -22.43 -9.88 -19.98
CA ASN A 150 -23.85 -10.08 -19.63
C ASN A 150 -24.67 -8.77 -19.57
N ARG A 151 -24.42 -7.82 -20.50
CA ARG A 151 -25.06 -6.50 -20.57
C ARG A 151 -24.79 -5.60 -19.37
N ARG A 152 -23.75 -5.86 -18.60
CA ARG A 152 -23.28 -5.09 -17.45
C ARG A 152 -21.80 -4.80 -17.59
N VAL A 153 -21.33 -3.84 -16.84
CA VAL A 153 -19.89 -3.62 -16.65
C VAL A 153 -19.52 -4.13 -15.27
N ARG A 154 -18.60 -5.07 -15.22
CA ARG A 154 -17.95 -5.57 -14.01
C ARG A 154 -16.75 -4.68 -13.69
N ILE A 155 -16.64 -4.23 -12.46
CA ILE A 155 -15.49 -3.54 -11.89
C ILE A 155 -14.70 -4.59 -11.11
N VAL A 156 -13.45 -4.81 -11.45
CA VAL A 156 -12.58 -5.76 -10.77
C VAL A 156 -11.55 -5.00 -9.94
N THR A 157 -11.58 -5.20 -8.63
CA THR A 157 -10.64 -4.62 -7.68
C THR A 157 -9.73 -5.69 -7.06
N GLU A 158 -8.83 -5.30 -6.18
CA GLU A 158 -7.96 -6.24 -5.46
C GLU A 158 -8.76 -7.19 -4.54
N SER A 159 -9.85 -6.70 -3.94
CA SER A 159 -10.60 -7.43 -2.90
C SER A 159 -11.97 -7.89 -3.34
N GLU A 160 -12.64 -7.14 -4.22
CA GLU A 160 -14.06 -7.33 -4.53
C GLU A 160 -14.38 -7.02 -6.00
N GLU A 161 -15.55 -7.48 -6.44
CA GLU A 161 -16.11 -7.18 -7.75
C GLU A 161 -17.45 -6.49 -7.60
N TYR A 162 -17.73 -5.51 -8.48
CA TYR A 162 -18.98 -4.77 -8.50
C TYR A 162 -19.55 -4.76 -9.91
N TYR A 163 -20.88 -4.61 -10.02
CA TYR A 163 -21.58 -4.61 -11.31
C TYR A 163 -22.37 -3.32 -11.49
N MET A 164 -22.26 -2.70 -12.67
CA MET A 164 -23.03 -1.51 -13.02
C MET A 164 -23.67 -1.64 -14.41
N VAL A 165 -24.77 -0.92 -14.61
CA VAL A 165 -25.47 -0.86 -15.90
C VAL A 165 -25.02 0.41 -16.62
N GLU A 166 -23.95 0.28 -17.39
CA GLU A 166 -23.35 1.38 -18.15
C GLU A 166 -22.73 0.85 -19.45
N ARG A 167 -22.46 1.78 -20.40
CA ARG A 167 -21.69 1.44 -21.61
C ARG A 167 -20.21 1.46 -21.29
N ILE A 168 -19.50 0.42 -21.65
CA ILE A 168 -18.04 0.31 -21.42
C ILE A 168 -17.25 1.48 -22.06
N THR A 169 -17.75 2.06 -23.17
CA THR A 169 -17.13 3.22 -23.82
C THR A 169 -17.25 4.50 -22.98
N ASN A 170 -18.34 4.68 -22.21
CA ASN A 170 -18.48 5.79 -21.29
C ASN A 170 -17.51 5.65 -20.12
N VAL A 171 -17.38 4.42 -19.60
CA VAL A 171 -16.40 4.09 -18.56
C VAL A 171 -14.98 4.38 -19.08
N ALA A 172 -14.64 3.94 -20.29
CA ALA A 172 -13.34 4.22 -20.91
C ALA A 172 -13.04 5.72 -20.92
N LYS A 173 -13.99 6.53 -21.42
CA LYS A 173 -13.83 8.00 -21.49
C LYS A 173 -13.67 8.65 -20.11
N ARG A 174 -14.47 8.21 -19.12
CA ARG A 174 -14.42 8.74 -17.75
C ARG A 174 -13.10 8.40 -17.05
N MET A 175 -12.59 7.18 -17.26
CA MET A 175 -11.43 6.67 -16.57
C MET A 175 -10.09 6.98 -17.26
N GLU A 176 -10.12 7.51 -18.49
CA GLU A 176 -8.91 7.86 -19.27
C GLU A 176 -7.97 8.81 -18.52
N VAL A 177 -8.53 9.84 -17.87
CA VAL A 177 -7.77 10.84 -17.09
C VAL A 177 -7.03 10.24 -15.89
N TYR A 178 -7.42 9.03 -15.48
CA TYR A 178 -6.84 8.30 -14.37
C TYR A 178 -5.86 7.19 -14.81
N GLY A 179 -5.50 7.16 -16.10
CA GLY A 179 -4.53 6.19 -16.62
C GLY A 179 -5.14 4.85 -17.02
N PHE A 180 -6.45 4.82 -17.33
CA PHE A 180 -7.07 3.65 -17.94
C PHE A 180 -7.10 3.79 -19.45
N SER A 181 -6.97 2.66 -20.13
CA SER A 181 -7.09 2.58 -21.59
C SER A 181 -7.89 1.37 -22.01
N MET A 182 -8.42 1.39 -23.23
CA MET A 182 -9.33 0.37 -23.77
C MET A 182 -8.62 -0.51 -24.81
N PRO A 183 -7.90 -1.59 -24.42
CA PRO A 183 -7.18 -2.50 -25.33
C PRO A 183 -8.09 -3.40 -26.14
N HIS A 184 -9.29 -3.67 -25.66
CA HIS A 184 -10.28 -4.54 -26.27
C HIS A 184 -11.68 -3.94 -26.15
N GLN A 185 -12.60 -4.28 -27.06
CA GLN A 185 -13.98 -3.74 -27.07
C GLN A 185 -14.78 -3.97 -25.78
N SER A 186 -14.38 -4.96 -24.97
CA SER A 186 -15.04 -5.33 -23.72
C SER A 186 -14.19 -5.04 -22.48
N PHE A 187 -13.00 -4.45 -22.60
CA PHE A 187 -12.11 -4.23 -21.46
C PHE A 187 -11.58 -2.79 -21.42
N VAL A 188 -11.62 -2.18 -20.24
CA VAL A 188 -10.94 -0.92 -19.90
C VAL A 188 -9.96 -1.24 -18.77
N VAL A 189 -8.66 -1.09 -19.03
CA VAL A 189 -7.58 -1.61 -18.20
C VAL A 189 -6.83 -0.46 -17.54
N ASN A 190 -6.59 -0.58 -16.24
CA ASN A 190 -5.70 0.31 -15.52
C ASN A 190 -4.25 0.02 -15.90
N MET A 191 -3.60 0.96 -16.57
CA MET A 191 -2.22 0.81 -17.02
C MET A 191 -1.22 0.72 -15.86
N LEU A 192 -1.62 1.17 -14.66
CA LEU A 192 -0.84 1.04 -13.42
C LEU A 192 -0.52 -0.42 -13.09
N HIS A 193 -1.50 -1.31 -13.29
CA HIS A 193 -1.44 -2.72 -12.92
C HIS A 193 -0.95 -3.64 -14.05
N VAL A 194 -0.52 -3.08 -15.16
CA VAL A 194 0.02 -3.89 -16.27
C VAL A 194 1.44 -4.32 -15.95
N LYS A 195 1.63 -5.63 -15.77
CA LYS A 195 2.93 -6.24 -15.52
C LYS A 195 3.70 -6.56 -16.81
N ASN A 196 2.99 -7.07 -17.82
CA ASN A 196 3.61 -7.48 -19.08
C ASN A 196 2.57 -7.51 -20.22
N VAL A 197 3.05 -7.41 -21.46
CA VAL A 197 2.24 -7.52 -22.67
C VAL A 197 2.89 -8.50 -23.63
N LYS A 198 2.28 -9.67 -23.78
CA LYS A 198 2.73 -10.76 -24.66
C LYS A 198 1.75 -10.94 -25.81
N SER A 199 2.21 -10.77 -27.07
CA SER A 199 1.36 -10.97 -28.26
C SER A 199 0.00 -10.23 -28.11
N GLN A 200 -1.08 -10.95 -28.03
CA GLN A 200 -2.47 -10.44 -27.89
C GLN A 200 -3.03 -10.55 -26.44
N GLN A 201 -2.13 -10.63 -25.47
CA GLN A 201 -2.49 -10.75 -24.05
C GLN A 201 -1.82 -9.67 -23.20
N ILE A 202 -2.55 -9.13 -22.24
CA ILE A 202 -2.07 -8.24 -21.20
C ILE A 202 -2.04 -9.05 -19.91
N ILE A 203 -0.88 -9.11 -19.28
CA ILE A 203 -0.71 -9.78 -17.99
C ILE A 203 -0.71 -8.71 -16.91
N MET A 204 -1.67 -8.79 -16.00
CA MET A 204 -1.79 -7.91 -14.86
C MET A 204 -0.82 -8.34 -13.73
N ASP A 205 -0.55 -7.49 -12.77
CA ASP A 205 0.31 -7.80 -11.62
C ASP A 205 -0.31 -8.85 -10.67
N ASN A 206 -1.64 -8.93 -10.61
CA ASN A 206 -2.40 -9.99 -9.94
C ASN A 206 -2.45 -11.32 -10.74
N LYS A 207 -1.70 -11.42 -11.84
CA LYS A 207 -1.59 -12.59 -12.74
C LYS A 207 -2.81 -12.84 -13.64
N MET A 208 -3.83 -12.01 -13.61
CA MET A 208 -4.93 -12.10 -14.56
C MET A 208 -4.45 -11.79 -15.98
N GLU A 209 -4.99 -12.50 -16.97
CA GLU A 209 -4.68 -12.33 -18.38
C GLU A 209 -5.87 -11.74 -19.12
N LEU A 210 -5.69 -10.61 -19.77
CA LEU A 210 -6.73 -9.88 -20.49
C LEU A 210 -6.43 -9.84 -21.98
N PRO A 211 -7.46 -9.82 -22.85
CA PRO A 211 -7.26 -9.79 -24.29
C PRO A 211 -6.79 -8.42 -24.78
N LEU A 212 -5.87 -8.42 -25.73
CA LEU A 212 -5.45 -7.24 -26.50
C LEU A 212 -5.84 -7.42 -27.96
N SER A 213 -6.72 -6.55 -28.45
CA SER A 213 -7.18 -6.58 -29.84
C SER A 213 -6.01 -6.43 -30.80
N GLN A 214 -5.91 -7.31 -31.81
CA GLN A 214 -4.87 -7.27 -32.82
C GLN A 214 -4.76 -5.91 -33.51
N LYS A 215 -5.89 -5.28 -33.81
CA LYS A 215 -5.94 -3.95 -34.44
C LYS A 215 -5.40 -2.85 -33.54
N LYS A 216 -5.50 -2.99 -32.22
CA LYS A 216 -5.05 -2.00 -31.22
C LYS A 216 -3.64 -2.27 -30.69
N GLN A 217 -3.04 -3.40 -30.99
CA GLN A 217 -1.79 -3.85 -30.38
C GLN A 217 -0.66 -2.81 -30.47
N LYS A 218 -0.46 -2.19 -31.61
CA LYS A 218 0.60 -1.20 -31.81
C LYS A 218 0.33 0.11 -31.06
N THR A 219 -0.87 0.66 -31.24
CA THR A 219 -1.28 1.92 -30.61
C THR A 219 -1.35 1.80 -29.10
N TRP A 220 -1.95 0.73 -28.60
CA TRP A 220 -2.08 0.51 -27.17
C TRP A 220 -0.74 0.31 -26.44
N LYS A 221 0.23 -0.39 -27.09
CA LYS A 221 1.60 -0.49 -26.55
C LYS A 221 2.29 0.87 -26.49
N GLN A 222 2.06 1.76 -27.46
CA GLN A 222 2.57 3.12 -27.43
C GLN A 222 1.94 3.93 -26.29
N GLU A 223 0.63 3.86 -26.11
CA GLU A 223 -0.09 4.50 -24.99
C GLU A 223 0.49 4.05 -23.63
N LEU A 224 0.68 2.74 -23.45
CA LEU A 224 1.28 2.20 -22.23
C LEU A 224 2.70 2.74 -22.00
N MET A 225 3.53 2.78 -23.03
CA MET A 225 4.89 3.32 -22.92
C MET A 225 4.89 4.81 -22.57
N THR A 226 4.02 5.61 -23.19
CA THR A 226 3.85 7.04 -22.86
C THR A 226 3.39 7.22 -21.41
N TYR A 227 2.43 6.42 -20.95
CA TYR A 227 1.96 6.44 -19.58
C TYR A 227 3.10 6.13 -18.57
N LEU A 228 3.90 5.09 -18.85
CA LEU A 228 5.02 4.70 -17.99
C LEU A 228 6.13 5.76 -17.97
N SER A 229 6.47 6.36 -19.14
CA SER A 229 7.47 7.42 -19.22
C SER A 229 7.06 8.67 -18.45
N GLY A 230 5.80 9.12 -18.56
CA GLY A 230 5.29 10.27 -17.81
C GLY A 230 5.32 10.07 -16.29
N ARG A 231 5.25 8.83 -15.82
CA ARG A 231 5.41 8.51 -14.38
C ARG A 231 6.86 8.52 -13.92
N LEU A 232 7.80 8.25 -14.79
CA LEU A 232 9.24 8.28 -14.47
C LEU A 232 9.78 9.73 -14.41
N GLU A 233 9.24 10.62 -15.23
CA GLU A 233 9.63 12.06 -15.28
C GLU A 233 8.97 12.89 -14.17
N GLY A 234 7.91 12.41 -13.55
CA GLY A 234 7.21 13.07 -12.42
C GLY A 234 7.73 12.68 -11.02
N ARG A 235 8.94 12.12 -10.94
CA ARG A 235 9.64 11.77 -9.69
C ARG A 235 10.68 12.79 -9.31
#